data_ae1f91df32e9ebcae27e467f4fa99a69
#
_entry.id   ae1f91df32e9ebcae27e467f4fa99a69
#
_cell.length_a   1.000
_cell.length_b   1.000
_cell.length_c   1.000
_cell.angle_alpha   90.00
_cell.angle_beta   90.00
_cell.angle_gamma   90.00
#
_symmetry.space_group_name_H-M   'P 1'
#
loop_
_entity.id
_entity.type
_entity.pdbx_description
1 polymer ?
#
loop_
_entity_poly.entity_id
_entity_poly.type
_entity_poly.pdbx_seq_one_letter_code
_entity_poly.pdbx_strand_id
1 'polypeptide(L)'
;FCLSRGLGDVYKRQTLTFAEDGRTLFGTNPETAALVMTAMGVDAIGVNCSTGPDKMVSVIEKMCRYTALPIVAKPNAGLPQLVDGETVYDMGPETFAQEMCVLAEAGADILGGCCGTTPEHIKKLVEECKDLPLREIEKKHDTIVSSYGQAVILDDMPRIIGERINPTGKKKFKEALKNEDMDYILKEAITQQDK
;
A
#
# COMPACT_ATOMS: atom_id res chain seq x y z
N PHE A 1 -14.25 9.53 5.28
CA PHE A 1 -13.38 10.45 4.50
C PHE A 1 -13.94 11.87 4.41
N CYS A 2 -15.26 12.02 4.30
CA CYS A 2 -15.90 13.34 4.24
C CYS A 2 -15.90 14.10 5.59
N LEU A 3 -15.78 13.41 6.71
CA LEU A 3 -15.86 14.00 8.05
C LEU A 3 -14.63 14.83 8.45
N SER A 4 -13.48 14.65 7.79
CA SER A 4 -12.26 15.38 8.12
C SER A 4 -12.14 16.75 7.42
N ARG A 5 -12.95 17.04 6.40
CA ARG A 5 -12.88 18.29 5.63
C ARG A 5 -13.39 19.52 6.38
N GLY A 6 -14.05 19.36 7.51
CA GLY A 6 -14.60 20.46 8.31
C GLY A 6 -13.78 20.85 9.55
N LEU A 7 -12.64 20.19 9.81
CA LEU A 7 -11.90 20.33 11.07
C LEU A 7 -10.66 21.26 10.99
N GLY A 8 -10.54 22.08 9.94
CA GLY A 8 -9.39 22.99 9.79
C GLY A 8 -8.07 22.26 9.50
N ASP A 9 -6.96 22.82 9.92
CA ASP A 9 -5.60 22.32 9.68
C ASP A 9 -5.27 21.04 10.51
N VAL A 10 -5.94 19.93 10.19
CA VAL A 10 -5.70 18.63 10.82
C VAL A 10 -4.80 17.80 9.93
N TYR A 11 -3.66 17.35 10.46
CA TYR A 11 -2.79 16.38 9.80
C TYR A 11 -3.48 15.03 9.62
N LYS A 12 -3.49 14.52 8.38
CA LYS A 12 -4.09 13.24 8.00
C LYS A 12 -3.00 12.22 7.77
N ARG A 13 -2.88 11.27 8.67
CA ARG A 13 -1.99 10.11 8.55
C ARG A 13 -2.82 8.88 8.23
N GLN A 14 -2.83 8.47 6.97
CA GLN A 14 -3.61 7.33 6.50
C GLN A 14 -2.75 6.09 6.43
N THR A 15 -3.15 5.01 7.10
CA THR A 15 -2.50 3.71 6.97
C THR A 15 -3.49 2.67 6.45
N LEU A 16 -2.98 1.71 5.69
CA LEU A 16 -3.72 0.61 5.11
C LEU A 16 -3.13 -0.72 5.59
N THR A 17 -3.96 -1.74 5.60
CA THR A 17 -3.54 -3.11 5.93
C THR A 17 -3.32 -3.89 4.65
N PHE A 18 -2.13 -4.47 4.50
CA PHE A 18 -1.75 -5.33 3.37
C PHE A 18 -1.57 -6.75 3.88
N ALA A 19 -2.12 -7.71 3.14
CA ALA A 19 -1.91 -9.13 3.41
C ALA A 19 -0.51 -9.58 2.96
N GLU A 20 -0.16 -10.84 3.18
CA GLU A 20 1.16 -11.38 2.82
C GLU A 20 1.47 -11.32 1.32
N ASP A 21 0.45 -11.30 0.48
CA ASP A 21 0.57 -11.11 -0.98
C ASP A 21 0.89 -9.66 -1.38
N GLY A 22 1.02 -8.75 -0.41
CA GLY A 22 1.27 -7.33 -0.62
C GLY A 22 0.08 -6.56 -1.16
N ARG A 23 -1.15 -7.04 -0.97
CA ARG A 23 -2.38 -6.37 -1.39
C ARG A 23 -3.32 -6.12 -0.22
N THR A 24 -4.15 -5.10 -0.35
CA THR A 24 -5.25 -4.90 0.60
C THR A 24 -6.34 -5.95 0.37
N LEU A 25 -7.28 -6.07 1.30
CA LEU A 25 -8.42 -7.00 1.19
C LEU A 25 -9.18 -6.89 -0.15
N PHE A 26 -9.23 -5.71 -0.73
CA PHE A 26 -9.89 -5.45 -2.01
C PHE A 26 -8.94 -5.48 -3.22
N GLY A 27 -7.69 -5.94 -3.04
CA GLY A 27 -6.75 -6.16 -4.12
C GLY A 27 -5.91 -4.94 -4.53
N THR A 28 -6.00 -3.81 -3.82
CA THR A 28 -5.18 -2.62 -4.09
C THR A 28 -3.72 -2.89 -3.74
N ASN A 29 -2.81 -2.62 -4.66
CA ASN A 29 -1.37 -2.74 -4.44
C ASN A 29 -0.79 -1.48 -3.76
N PRO A 30 0.44 -1.55 -3.19
CA PRO A 30 1.07 -0.43 -2.49
C PRO A 30 1.28 0.81 -3.36
N GLU A 31 1.62 0.62 -4.63
CA GLU A 31 1.86 1.66 -5.61
C GLU A 31 0.60 2.51 -5.85
N THR A 32 -0.51 1.83 -6.12
CA THR A 32 -1.81 2.49 -6.29
C THR A 32 -2.27 3.17 -5.01
N ALA A 33 -2.08 2.52 -3.86
CA ALA A 33 -2.44 3.11 -2.57
C ALA A 33 -1.66 4.40 -2.30
N ALA A 34 -0.34 4.39 -2.53
CA ALA A 34 0.52 5.56 -2.39
C ALA A 34 0.08 6.71 -3.30
N LEU A 35 -0.17 6.40 -4.57
CA LEU A 35 -0.57 7.38 -5.57
C LEU A 35 -1.92 8.02 -5.25
N VAL A 36 -2.94 7.21 -4.98
CA VAL A 36 -4.31 7.70 -4.71
C VAL A 36 -4.34 8.53 -3.43
N MET A 37 -3.70 8.06 -2.34
CA MET A 37 -3.68 8.80 -1.08
C MET A 37 -2.92 10.13 -1.22
N THR A 38 -1.82 10.15 -1.97
CA THR A 38 -1.09 11.40 -2.28
C THR A 38 -2.00 12.39 -3.04
N ALA A 39 -2.71 11.92 -4.07
CA ALA A 39 -3.64 12.75 -4.83
C ALA A 39 -4.84 13.24 -4.00
N MET A 40 -5.24 12.50 -2.97
CA MET A 40 -6.29 12.90 -2.02
C MET A 40 -5.82 13.94 -0.99
N GLY A 41 -4.54 14.28 -0.95
CA GLY A 41 -4.00 15.32 -0.08
C GLY A 41 -3.91 14.91 1.38
N VAL A 42 -3.47 13.69 1.67
CA VAL A 42 -3.06 13.27 3.02
C VAL A 42 -1.64 13.78 3.31
N ASP A 43 -1.30 13.91 4.59
CA ASP A 43 0.01 14.43 5.03
C ASP A 43 1.05 13.31 5.24
N ALA A 44 0.60 12.09 5.49
CA ALA A 44 1.43 10.90 5.57
C ALA A 44 0.60 9.66 5.21
N ILE A 45 1.26 8.67 4.63
CA ILE A 45 0.64 7.39 4.29
C ILE A 45 1.43 6.24 4.89
N GLY A 46 0.86 5.04 4.93
CA GLY A 46 1.64 3.90 5.37
C GLY A 46 0.86 2.62 5.56
N VAL A 47 1.45 1.76 6.36
CA VAL A 47 0.99 0.39 6.59
C VAL A 47 0.79 0.12 8.08
N ASN A 48 -0.18 -0.72 8.41
CA ASN A 48 -0.40 -1.17 9.79
C ASN A 48 -0.95 -2.59 9.86
N CYS A 49 -0.78 -3.22 11.00
CA CYS A 49 -1.31 -4.56 11.33
C CYS A 49 -0.88 -5.66 10.35
N SER A 50 -1.70 -6.70 10.24
CA SER A 50 -1.62 -7.86 9.36
C SER A 50 -0.42 -8.77 9.64
N THR A 51 0.78 -8.27 9.47
CA THR A 51 2.02 -9.05 9.53
C THR A 51 3.04 -8.43 10.48
N GLY A 52 4.12 -9.16 10.74
CA GLY A 52 5.32 -8.61 11.39
C GLY A 52 6.07 -7.62 10.49
N PRO A 53 7.09 -6.96 11.04
CA PRO A 53 7.86 -5.96 10.29
C PRO A 53 8.51 -6.53 9.02
N ASP A 54 9.03 -7.75 9.06
CA ASP A 54 9.71 -8.45 7.95
C ASP A 54 8.91 -8.44 6.64
N LYS A 55 7.59 -8.64 6.72
CA LYS A 55 6.70 -8.68 5.55
C LYS A 55 6.34 -7.31 5.00
N MET A 56 6.57 -6.25 5.76
CA MET A 56 6.23 -4.88 5.34
C MET A 56 7.32 -4.21 4.50
N VAL A 57 8.54 -4.71 4.49
CA VAL A 57 9.68 -4.12 3.78
C VAL A 57 9.34 -3.83 2.32
N SER A 58 8.92 -4.87 1.57
CA SER A 58 8.59 -4.72 0.16
C SER A 58 7.42 -3.77 -0.12
N VAL A 59 6.47 -3.68 0.80
CA VAL A 59 5.32 -2.76 0.70
C VAL A 59 5.79 -1.32 0.84
N ILE A 60 6.66 -1.04 1.82
CA ILE A 60 7.23 0.29 2.07
C ILE A 60 8.09 0.74 0.89
N GLU A 61 9.00 -0.11 0.40
CA GLU A 61 9.84 0.18 -0.76
C GLU A 61 9.01 0.54 -2.00
N LYS A 62 7.92 -0.20 -2.25
CA LYS A 62 7.01 0.08 -3.35
C LYS A 62 6.29 1.41 -3.16
N MET A 63 5.80 1.73 -1.96
CA MET A 63 5.18 3.03 -1.68
C MET A 63 6.15 4.19 -1.91
N CYS A 64 7.40 4.07 -1.44
CA CYS A 64 8.43 5.11 -1.58
C CYS A 64 8.68 5.53 -3.03
N ARG A 65 8.47 4.64 -3.99
CA ARG A 65 8.66 4.95 -5.42
C ARG A 65 7.58 5.87 -5.98
N TYR A 66 6.38 5.88 -5.37
CA TYR A 66 5.20 6.56 -5.93
C TYR A 66 4.72 7.75 -5.11
N THR A 67 5.37 8.07 -4.01
CA THR A 67 4.99 9.22 -3.19
C THR A 67 6.20 9.94 -2.62
N ALA A 68 6.04 11.26 -2.45
CA ALA A 68 6.93 12.12 -1.68
C ALA A 68 6.39 12.41 -0.27
N LEU A 69 5.38 11.68 0.19
CA LEU A 69 4.86 11.80 1.55
C LEU A 69 5.67 10.95 2.53
N PRO A 70 5.74 11.36 3.81
CA PRO A 70 6.27 10.50 4.86
C PRO A 70 5.53 9.19 4.95
N ILE A 71 6.27 8.09 5.14
CA ILE A 71 5.71 6.74 5.24
C ILE A 71 5.67 6.28 6.69
N VAL A 72 4.48 5.82 7.10
CA VAL A 72 4.19 5.32 8.44
C VAL A 72 4.24 3.80 8.43
N ALA A 73 5.00 3.18 9.33
CA ALA A 73 5.03 1.75 9.56
C ALA A 73 4.60 1.40 10.99
N LYS A 74 3.54 0.61 11.13
CA LYS A 74 3.00 0.14 12.42
C LYS A 74 2.67 -1.35 12.34
N PRO A 75 3.68 -2.25 12.29
CA PRO A 75 3.46 -3.69 12.27
C PRO A 75 2.94 -4.22 13.60
N ASN A 76 2.49 -5.47 13.59
CA ASN A 76 2.28 -6.26 14.80
C ASN A 76 3.64 -6.73 15.37
N ALA A 77 3.66 -7.11 16.63
CA ALA A 77 4.81 -7.77 17.26
C ALA A 77 4.89 -9.26 16.86
N GLY A 78 5.05 -9.52 15.56
CA GLY A 78 4.99 -10.86 14.97
C GLY A 78 3.60 -11.22 14.42
N LEU A 79 3.43 -12.50 14.11
CA LEU A 79 2.14 -13.03 13.63
C LEU A 79 1.25 -13.42 14.81
N PRO A 80 -0.07 -13.21 14.72
CA PRO A 80 -0.99 -13.66 15.76
C PRO A 80 -1.02 -15.18 15.85
N GLN A 81 -0.87 -15.72 17.05
CA GLN A 81 -0.99 -17.13 17.37
C GLN A 81 -2.14 -17.33 18.34
N LEU A 82 -2.89 -18.41 18.19
CA LEU A 82 -3.95 -18.79 19.14
C LEU A 82 -3.38 -19.78 20.14
N VAL A 83 -3.23 -19.36 21.40
CA VAL A 83 -2.77 -20.18 22.52
C VAL A 83 -3.85 -20.17 23.60
N ASP A 84 -4.37 -21.34 23.96
CA ASP A 84 -5.42 -21.51 24.96
C ASP A 84 -6.67 -20.64 24.75
N GLY A 85 -6.99 -20.34 23.46
CA GLY A 85 -8.14 -19.52 23.08
C GLY A 85 -7.89 -18.00 23.12
N GLU A 86 -6.67 -17.57 23.47
CA GLU A 86 -6.24 -16.18 23.44
C GLU A 86 -5.27 -15.91 22.29
N THR A 87 -5.37 -14.71 21.71
CA THR A 87 -4.43 -14.28 20.66
C THR A 87 -3.18 -13.72 21.32
N VAL A 88 -2.03 -14.36 21.04
CA VAL A 88 -0.72 -13.95 21.53
C VAL A 88 0.20 -13.58 20.36
N TYR A 89 1.21 -12.77 20.66
CA TYR A 89 2.25 -12.36 19.72
C TYR A 89 3.60 -12.71 20.33
N ASP A 90 4.47 -13.34 19.57
CA ASP A 90 5.70 -13.99 20.06
C ASP A 90 6.98 -13.19 19.82
N MET A 91 6.88 -12.06 19.10
CA MET A 91 8.07 -11.22 18.84
C MET A 91 8.38 -10.35 20.06
N GLY A 92 9.56 -10.55 20.64
CA GLY A 92 10.02 -9.73 21.77
C GLY A 92 10.50 -8.33 21.36
N PRO A 93 10.65 -7.40 22.35
CA PRO A 93 11.01 -6.01 22.11
C PRO A 93 12.32 -5.81 21.33
N GLU A 94 13.34 -6.62 21.58
CA GLU A 94 14.65 -6.53 20.94
C GLU A 94 14.56 -6.87 19.45
N THR A 95 13.96 -8.01 19.12
CA THR A 95 13.76 -8.45 17.73
C THR A 95 12.88 -7.48 16.97
N PHE A 96 11.80 -7.02 17.60
CA PHE A 96 10.91 -6.01 17.03
C PHE A 96 11.68 -4.74 16.66
N ALA A 97 12.49 -4.19 17.59
CA ALA A 97 13.24 -2.98 17.34
C ALA A 97 14.26 -3.13 16.19
N GLN A 98 14.98 -4.27 16.14
CA GLN A 98 15.92 -4.57 15.05
C GLN A 98 15.23 -4.62 13.69
N GLU A 99 14.11 -5.31 13.58
CA GLU A 99 13.33 -5.38 12.34
C GLU A 99 12.73 -4.03 11.95
N MET A 100 12.37 -3.20 12.94
CA MET A 100 11.90 -1.84 12.68
C MET A 100 12.99 -0.92 12.12
N CYS A 101 14.27 -1.14 12.48
CA CYS A 101 15.38 -0.43 11.84
C CYS A 101 15.47 -0.78 10.35
N VAL A 102 15.24 -2.04 9.97
CA VAL A 102 15.18 -2.45 8.55
C VAL A 102 14.04 -1.74 7.81
N LEU A 103 12.88 -1.55 8.45
CA LEU A 103 11.79 -0.77 7.87
C LEU A 103 12.14 0.71 7.68
N ALA A 104 12.90 1.29 8.62
CA ALA A 104 13.42 2.66 8.46
C ALA A 104 14.37 2.76 7.27
N GLU A 105 15.29 1.82 7.13
CA GLU A 105 16.21 1.73 5.98
C GLU A 105 15.47 1.53 4.65
N ALA A 106 14.37 0.76 4.66
CA ALA A 106 13.50 0.57 3.50
C ALA A 106 12.70 1.84 3.12
N GLY A 107 12.68 2.86 3.99
CA GLY A 107 12.10 4.16 3.74
C GLY A 107 10.90 4.54 4.60
N ALA A 108 10.65 3.85 5.73
CA ALA A 108 9.67 4.28 6.69
C ALA A 108 10.20 5.48 7.51
N ASP A 109 9.44 6.57 7.53
CA ASP A 109 9.82 7.82 8.21
C ASP A 109 9.20 7.94 9.61
N ILE A 110 8.08 7.27 9.84
CA ILE A 110 7.34 7.29 11.10
C ILE A 110 7.13 5.85 11.56
N LEU A 111 7.76 5.50 12.67
CA LEU A 111 7.73 4.14 13.21
C LEU A 111 6.82 4.03 14.42
N GLY A 112 6.17 2.90 14.58
CA GLY A 112 5.32 2.59 15.72
C GLY A 112 4.97 1.12 15.77
N GLY A 113 3.97 0.77 16.54
CA GLY A 113 3.49 -0.61 16.66
C GLY A 113 1.98 -0.71 16.53
N CYS A 114 1.50 -1.93 16.39
CA CYS A 114 0.08 -2.29 16.37
C CYS A 114 -0.16 -3.42 17.39
N CYS A 115 -0.82 -4.50 16.97
CA CYS A 115 -1.17 -5.58 17.88
C CYS A 115 0.07 -6.28 18.47
N GLY A 116 0.01 -6.64 19.74
CA GLY A 116 1.08 -7.29 20.47
C GLY A 116 2.21 -6.36 20.96
N THR A 117 2.27 -5.11 20.51
CA THR A 117 3.29 -4.17 20.99
C THR A 117 2.97 -3.64 22.38
N THR A 118 3.97 -3.58 23.25
CA THR A 118 3.92 -3.09 24.62
C THR A 118 4.78 -1.81 24.75
N PRO A 119 4.71 -1.10 25.88
CA PRO A 119 5.62 0.02 26.14
C PRO A 119 7.10 -0.33 26.02
N GLU A 120 7.49 -1.56 26.35
CA GLU A 120 8.86 -2.06 26.24
C GLU A 120 9.30 -2.14 24.78
N HIS A 121 8.42 -2.59 23.87
CA HIS A 121 8.69 -2.60 22.43
C HIS A 121 8.96 -1.18 21.92
N ILE A 122 8.12 -0.23 22.31
CA ILE A 122 8.27 1.17 21.88
C ILE A 122 9.54 1.80 22.47
N LYS A 123 9.86 1.47 23.72
CA LYS A 123 11.09 1.93 24.36
C LYS A 123 12.32 1.45 23.61
N LYS A 124 12.40 0.15 23.28
CA LYS A 124 13.47 -0.44 22.51
C LYS A 124 13.56 0.13 21.11
N LEU A 125 12.43 0.29 20.42
CA LEU A 125 12.34 0.94 19.13
C LEU A 125 12.98 2.34 19.16
N VAL A 126 12.66 3.17 20.16
CA VAL A 126 13.23 4.50 20.28
C VAL A 126 14.74 4.44 20.56
N GLU A 127 15.19 3.53 21.43
CA GLU A 127 16.61 3.36 21.74
C GLU A 127 17.43 3.00 20.50
N GLU A 128 16.96 2.08 19.67
CA GLU A 128 17.68 1.59 18.48
C GLU A 128 17.58 2.55 17.27
N CYS A 129 16.43 3.19 17.08
CA CYS A 129 16.19 3.96 15.85
C CYS A 129 16.43 5.47 15.98
N LYS A 130 16.69 6.03 17.18
CA LYS A 130 16.82 7.48 17.41
C LYS A 130 17.95 8.16 16.62
N ASP A 131 19.01 7.42 16.32
CA ASP A 131 20.19 7.92 15.63
C ASP A 131 20.21 7.57 14.13
N LEU A 132 19.15 6.91 13.63
CA LEU A 132 19.04 6.59 12.20
C LEU A 132 18.87 7.88 11.39
N PRO A 133 19.53 7.97 10.22
CA PRO A 133 19.36 9.11 9.34
C PRO A 133 17.92 9.13 8.78
N LEU A 134 17.35 10.33 8.70
CA LEU A 134 16.07 10.50 8.02
C LEU A 134 16.27 10.31 6.52
N ARG A 135 15.32 9.64 5.88
CA ARG A 135 15.29 9.49 4.44
C ARG A 135 15.18 10.86 3.76
N GLU A 136 15.96 11.08 2.71
CA GLU A 136 15.75 12.22 1.84
C GLU A 136 14.50 11.97 0.96
N ILE A 137 13.51 12.85 1.10
CA ILE A 137 12.24 12.72 0.37
C ILE A 137 12.35 13.49 -0.94
N GLU A 138 12.49 12.77 -2.04
CA GLU A 138 12.51 13.33 -3.37
C GLU A 138 11.11 13.59 -3.90
N LYS A 139 10.92 14.75 -4.54
CA LYS A 139 9.68 15.04 -5.28
C LYS A 139 9.54 14.09 -6.47
N LYS A 140 8.35 13.56 -6.66
CA LYS A 140 8.03 12.72 -7.83
C LYS A 140 7.46 13.62 -8.94
N HIS A 141 7.95 13.43 -10.14
CA HIS A 141 7.58 14.23 -11.32
C HIS A 141 6.90 13.38 -12.42
N ASP A 142 6.74 12.09 -12.19
CA ASP A 142 6.12 11.18 -13.15
C ASP A 142 4.64 11.48 -13.33
N THR A 143 4.16 11.43 -14.58
CA THR A 143 2.74 11.41 -14.87
C THR A 143 2.24 9.98 -14.74
N ILE A 144 1.32 9.74 -13.81
CA ILE A 144 0.86 8.39 -13.49
C ILE A 144 -0.67 8.36 -13.51
N VAL A 145 -1.23 7.34 -14.11
CA VAL A 145 -2.66 7.01 -14.04
C VAL A 145 -2.84 5.71 -13.26
N SER A 146 -3.95 5.57 -12.56
CA SER A 146 -4.23 4.35 -11.81
C SER A 146 -5.67 3.89 -11.97
N SER A 147 -5.83 2.58 -12.00
CA SER A 147 -7.08 1.93 -11.63
C SER A 147 -7.07 1.69 -10.11
N TYR A 148 -8.05 0.98 -9.60
CA TYR A 148 -8.07 0.64 -8.19
C TYR A 148 -6.99 -0.40 -7.79
N GLY A 149 -6.47 -1.18 -8.73
CA GLY A 149 -5.51 -2.26 -8.50
C GLY A 149 -4.16 -2.14 -9.21
N GLN A 150 -4.00 -1.15 -10.09
CA GLN A 150 -2.77 -0.96 -10.87
C GLN A 150 -2.46 0.52 -11.08
N ALA A 151 -1.17 0.86 -11.05
CA ALA A 151 -0.63 2.15 -11.45
C ALA A 151 0.18 1.99 -12.75
N VAL A 152 0.03 2.94 -13.68
CA VAL A 152 0.76 2.97 -14.94
C VAL A 152 1.44 4.31 -15.09
N ILE A 153 2.76 4.29 -15.23
CA ILE A 153 3.56 5.49 -15.51
C ILE A 153 3.43 5.82 -17.00
N LEU A 154 3.08 7.07 -17.27
CA LEU A 154 3.10 7.65 -18.62
C LEU A 154 4.46 8.32 -18.79
N ASP A 155 5.40 7.56 -19.29
CA ASP A 155 6.77 8.01 -19.59
C ASP A 155 6.86 8.69 -20.97
N ASP A 156 8.08 8.95 -21.43
CA ASP A 156 8.33 9.62 -22.71
C ASP A 156 7.97 8.78 -23.95
N MET A 157 7.56 7.52 -23.75
CA MET A 157 7.14 6.65 -24.84
C MET A 157 5.63 6.78 -25.09
N PRO A 158 5.20 6.82 -26.36
CA PRO A 158 3.78 6.79 -26.69
C PRO A 158 3.07 5.58 -26.07
N ARG A 159 1.98 5.80 -25.35
CA ARG A 159 1.16 4.74 -24.75
C ARG A 159 -0.12 4.56 -25.54
N ILE A 160 -0.39 3.32 -25.93
CA ILE A 160 -1.63 2.96 -26.62
C ILE A 160 -2.71 2.71 -25.59
N ILE A 161 -3.80 3.45 -25.69
CA ILE A 161 -4.99 3.23 -24.86
C ILE A 161 -6.00 2.44 -25.68
N GLY A 162 -6.20 1.17 -25.30
CA GLY A 162 -7.19 0.31 -25.94
C GLY A 162 -8.61 0.63 -25.50
N GLU A 163 -9.53 0.73 -26.49
CA GLU A 163 -10.96 1.01 -26.19
C GLU A 163 -11.90 -0.17 -26.52
N ARG A 164 -11.34 -1.35 -26.84
CA ARG A 164 -12.16 -2.47 -27.30
C ARG A 164 -13.09 -3.06 -26.26
N ILE A 165 -12.75 -2.98 -24.98
CA ILE A 165 -13.58 -3.44 -23.88
C ILE A 165 -14.60 -2.35 -23.52
N ASN A 166 -15.37 -1.93 -24.50
CA ASN A 166 -16.41 -0.92 -24.36
C ASN A 166 -17.67 -1.37 -25.11
N PRO A 167 -18.81 -1.51 -24.42
CA PRO A 167 -20.06 -1.95 -25.06
C PRO A 167 -20.67 -0.90 -26.00
N THR A 168 -20.25 0.36 -25.92
CA THR A 168 -20.82 1.45 -26.75
C THR A 168 -20.55 1.18 -28.23
N GLY A 169 -21.62 1.11 -29.02
CA GLY A 169 -21.52 0.85 -30.46
C GLY A 169 -21.22 -0.61 -30.86
N LYS A 170 -20.89 -1.51 -29.93
CA LYS A 170 -20.47 -2.90 -30.19
C LYS A 170 -21.55 -3.90 -29.80
N LYS A 171 -22.42 -4.26 -30.75
CA LYS A 171 -23.58 -5.15 -30.49
C LYS A 171 -23.16 -6.51 -29.92
N LYS A 172 -22.13 -7.15 -30.49
CA LYS A 172 -21.63 -8.46 -30.02
C LYS A 172 -21.11 -8.40 -28.59
N PHE A 173 -20.39 -7.33 -28.23
CA PHE A 173 -19.87 -7.15 -26.90
C PHE A 173 -21.01 -6.92 -25.87
N LYS A 174 -22.05 -6.17 -26.27
CA LYS A 174 -23.26 -6.01 -25.46
C LYS A 174 -24.00 -7.32 -25.21
N GLU A 175 -24.09 -8.17 -26.23
CA GLU A 175 -24.70 -9.50 -26.12
C GLU A 175 -23.87 -10.42 -25.22
N ALA A 176 -22.55 -10.42 -25.38
CA ALA A 176 -21.63 -11.15 -24.50
C ALA A 176 -21.77 -10.75 -23.04
N LEU A 177 -21.85 -9.45 -22.73
CA LEU A 177 -22.08 -8.95 -21.37
C LEU A 177 -23.44 -9.40 -20.81
N LYS A 178 -24.51 -9.38 -21.64
CA LYS A 178 -25.85 -9.81 -21.20
C LYS A 178 -25.94 -11.30 -20.94
N ASN A 179 -25.18 -12.09 -21.69
CA ASN A 179 -25.16 -13.54 -21.63
C ASN A 179 -24.06 -14.09 -20.71
N GLU A 180 -23.29 -13.19 -20.06
CA GLU A 180 -22.14 -13.54 -19.20
C GLU A 180 -21.09 -14.40 -19.95
N ASP A 181 -20.95 -14.17 -21.28
CA ASP A 181 -19.97 -14.85 -22.12
C ASP A 181 -18.57 -14.34 -21.82
N MET A 182 -17.98 -14.89 -20.76
CA MET A 182 -16.64 -14.51 -20.29
C MET A 182 -15.56 -14.87 -21.30
N ASP A 183 -15.72 -15.93 -22.07
CA ASP A 183 -14.73 -16.34 -23.08
C ASP A 183 -14.58 -15.30 -24.18
N TYR A 184 -15.68 -14.74 -24.65
CA TYR A 184 -15.67 -13.67 -25.62
C TYR A 184 -15.05 -12.39 -25.04
N ILE A 185 -15.40 -12.03 -23.82
CA ILE A 185 -14.90 -10.82 -23.14
C ILE A 185 -13.39 -10.93 -22.94
N LEU A 186 -12.90 -12.05 -22.42
CA LEU A 186 -11.48 -12.32 -22.22
C LEU A 186 -10.69 -12.32 -23.53
N LYS A 187 -11.25 -12.91 -24.60
CA LYS A 187 -10.63 -12.88 -25.92
C LYS A 187 -10.46 -11.48 -26.46
N GLU A 188 -11.45 -10.60 -26.30
CA GLU A 188 -11.33 -9.18 -26.69
C GLU A 188 -10.26 -8.46 -25.85
N ALA A 189 -10.15 -8.77 -24.53
CA ALA A 189 -9.13 -8.21 -23.65
C ALA A 189 -7.71 -8.63 -24.08
N ILE A 190 -7.48 -9.93 -24.29
CA ILE A 190 -6.19 -10.48 -24.75
C ILE A 190 -5.81 -9.88 -26.10
N THR A 191 -6.77 -9.85 -27.05
CA THR A 191 -6.52 -9.28 -28.39
C THR A 191 -6.14 -7.79 -28.31
N GLN A 192 -6.64 -7.07 -27.32
CA GLN A 192 -6.27 -5.66 -27.10
C GLN A 192 -4.89 -5.53 -26.46
N GLN A 193 -4.52 -6.45 -25.57
CA GLN A 193 -3.21 -6.45 -24.91
C GLN A 193 -2.07 -6.81 -25.87
N ASP A 194 -2.33 -7.71 -26.83
CA ASP A 194 -1.33 -8.22 -27.80
C ASP A 194 -1.03 -7.23 -28.94
N LYS A 195 -1.68 -6.06 -28.98
CA LYS A 195 -1.51 -5.01 -30.00
C LYS A 195 -0.78 -3.80 -29.48
#